data_873b07ce8004778a3e8c8db55837ad42
#
_entry.id   873b07ce8004778a3e8c8db55837ad42
#
_cell.length_a   1.000
_cell.length_b   1.000
_cell.length_c   1.000
_cell.angle_alpha   90.00
_cell.angle_beta   90.00
_cell.angle_gamma   90.00
#
_symmetry.space_group_name_H-M   'P 1'
#
loop_
_entity.id
_entity.type
_entity.pdbx_description
1 polymer ?
#
loop_
_entity_poly.entity_id
_entity_poly.type
_entity_poly.pdbx_seq_one_letter_code
_entity_poly.pdbx_strand_id
1 'polypeptide(L)'
;MEDKRSFFAKIFIALMIFSALVGAWSVAFMIAWPKEKTDVWKPEFRLIAVCENNEPCGVAYQDLVDAKAKGVVKTLIPAAPNGEIQEENNWLKWNIANGIFEVKTSSWHFQTTIRYTVENEMPILMDYQDVDVARAFYFGIAAGLFSLLGIYLRRLRN
;
A
#
# COMPACT_ATOMS: atom_id res chain seq x y z
N MET A 1 31.22 30.48 22.23
CA MET A 1 29.76 30.38 21.97
C MET A 1 29.45 29.96 20.54
N GLU A 2 30.32 30.26 19.60
CA GLU A 2 30.20 29.87 18.17
C GLU A 2 30.21 28.35 17.94
N ASP A 3 30.94 27.61 18.74
CA ASP A 3 31.13 26.17 18.61
C ASP A 3 29.86 25.36 18.89
N LYS A 4 29.04 25.78 19.87
CA LYS A 4 27.82 25.07 20.24
C LYS A 4 26.73 25.10 19.14
N ARG A 5 26.52 26.27 18.49
CA ARG A 5 25.53 26.41 17.41
C ARG A 5 25.95 25.62 16.16
N SER A 6 27.22 25.60 15.82
CA SER A 6 27.78 24.79 14.75
C SER A 6 27.57 23.29 15.03
N PHE A 7 27.76 22.87 16.26
CA PHE A 7 27.57 21.52 16.71
C PHE A 7 26.10 21.09 16.57
N PHE A 8 25.12 21.91 17.05
CA PHE A 8 23.70 21.63 16.90
C PHE A 8 23.26 21.57 15.43
N ALA A 9 23.75 22.47 14.56
CA ALA A 9 23.43 22.42 13.13
C ALA A 9 23.89 21.10 12.49
N LYS A 10 25.07 20.61 12.84
CA LYS A 10 25.56 19.30 12.36
C LYS A 10 24.71 18.15 12.86
N ILE A 11 24.26 18.18 14.12
CA ILE A 11 23.36 17.17 14.67
C ILE A 11 22.03 17.15 13.90
N PHE A 12 21.41 18.31 13.64
CA PHE A 12 20.16 18.34 12.90
C PHE A 12 20.30 17.84 11.45
N ILE A 13 21.41 18.15 10.79
CA ILE A 13 21.69 17.60 9.45
C ILE A 13 21.86 16.08 9.52
N ALA A 14 22.57 15.57 10.49
CA ALA A 14 22.73 14.13 10.69
C ALA A 14 21.39 13.43 10.97
N LEU A 15 20.53 14.02 11.81
CA LEU A 15 19.18 13.51 12.09
C LEU A 15 18.28 13.53 10.85
N MET A 16 18.38 14.58 10.02
CA MET A 16 17.66 14.65 8.74
C MET A 16 18.07 13.50 7.82
N ILE A 17 19.37 13.30 7.62
CA ILE A 17 19.88 12.22 6.76
C ILE A 17 19.45 10.87 7.32
N PHE A 18 19.60 10.65 8.62
CA PHE A 18 19.22 9.42 9.29
C PHE A 18 17.73 9.13 9.13
N SER A 19 16.86 10.12 9.36
CA SER A 19 15.41 9.95 9.20
C SER A 19 15.03 9.61 7.77
N ALA A 20 15.64 10.26 6.77
CA ALA A 20 15.40 9.97 5.36
C ALA A 20 15.84 8.55 4.99
N LEU A 21 17.01 8.12 5.46
CA LEU A 21 17.54 6.77 5.21
C LEU A 21 16.67 5.70 5.88
N VAL A 22 16.26 5.89 7.12
CA VAL A 22 15.40 4.94 7.85
C VAL A 22 14.03 4.85 7.17
N GLY A 23 13.47 5.97 6.72
CA GLY A 23 12.21 5.98 5.97
C GLY A 23 12.31 5.19 4.67
N ALA A 24 13.32 5.47 3.85
CA ALA A 24 13.55 4.76 2.59
C ALA A 24 13.79 3.26 2.84
N TRP A 25 14.62 2.92 3.84
CA TRP A 25 14.90 1.54 4.21
C TRP A 25 13.66 0.79 4.68
N SER A 26 12.82 1.40 5.50
CA SER A 26 11.61 0.76 6.02
C SER A 26 10.62 0.39 4.90
N VAL A 27 10.46 1.26 3.89
CA VAL A 27 9.62 0.97 2.72
C VAL A 27 10.24 -0.08 1.83
N ALA A 28 11.54 0.03 1.53
CA ALA A 28 12.25 -0.96 0.73
C ALA A 28 12.19 -2.35 1.38
N PHE A 29 12.31 -2.41 2.71
CA PHE A 29 12.22 -3.64 3.47
C PHE A 29 10.81 -4.26 3.37
N MET A 30 9.74 -3.47 3.51
CA MET A 30 8.38 -3.97 3.35
C MET A 30 8.09 -4.48 1.94
N ILE A 31 8.62 -3.81 0.92
CA ILE A 31 8.47 -4.26 -0.48
C ILE A 31 9.26 -5.54 -0.75
N ALA A 32 10.48 -5.66 -0.17
CA ALA A 32 11.35 -6.81 -0.34
C ALA A 32 10.96 -8.01 0.54
N TRP A 33 10.14 -7.79 1.57
CA TRP A 33 9.70 -8.86 2.46
C TRP A 33 8.91 -9.91 1.69
N PRO A 34 9.18 -11.19 1.93
CA PRO A 34 8.43 -12.26 1.25
C PRO A 34 6.94 -12.14 1.56
N LYS A 35 6.12 -12.39 0.56
CA LYS A 35 4.67 -12.42 0.72
C LYS A 35 4.29 -13.45 1.78
N GLU A 36 3.40 -13.07 2.67
CA GLU A 36 2.94 -13.96 3.74
C GLU A 36 2.02 -15.02 3.14
N LYS A 37 2.42 -16.28 3.26
CA LYS A 37 1.59 -17.40 2.84
C LYS A 37 0.53 -17.65 3.89
N THR A 38 -0.73 -17.56 3.49
CA THR A 38 -1.86 -17.79 4.37
C THR A 38 -3.08 -18.19 3.55
N ASP A 39 -3.90 -19.00 4.14
CA ASP A 39 -5.26 -19.36 3.67
C ASP A 39 -6.34 -18.55 4.40
N VAL A 40 -5.91 -17.69 5.34
CA VAL A 40 -6.83 -16.88 6.16
C VAL A 40 -7.11 -15.55 5.48
N TRP A 41 -8.36 -15.37 5.06
CA TRP A 41 -8.84 -14.12 4.49
C TRP A 41 -9.03 -13.06 5.56
N LYS A 42 -8.50 -11.86 5.30
CA LYS A 42 -8.86 -10.68 6.07
C LYS A 42 -10.16 -10.08 5.50
N PRO A 43 -11.09 -9.60 6.35
CA PRO A 43 -12.37 -9.06 5.88
C PRO A 43 -12.23 -7.93 4.86
N GLU A 44 -11.21 -7.10 5.02
CA GLU A 44 -10.91 -5.94 4.18
C GLU A 44 -10.26 -6.26 2.83
N PHE A 45 -9.82 -7.50 2.60
CA PHE A 45 -9.21 -7.86 1.31
C PHE A 45 -10.21 -7.68 0.18
N ARG A 46 -9.78 -6.94 -0.84
CA ARG A 46 -10.59 -6.65 -2.02
C ARG A 46 -10.30 -7.60 -3.16
N LEU A 47 -11.35 -8.22 -3.65
CA LEU A 47 -11.37 -9.10 -4.82
C LEU A 47 -11.80 -8.31 -6.05
N ILE A 48 -11.32 -8.70 -7.23
CA ILE A 48 -11.91 -8.23 -8.47
C ILE A 48 -13.08 -9.13 -8.86
N ALA A 49 -14.17 -8.51 -9.29
CA ALA A 49 -15.37 -9.19 -9.73
C ALA A 49 -15.97 -8.48 -10.95
N VAL A 50 -17.01 -9.06 -11.53
CA VAL A 50 -17.89 -8.41 -12.50
C VAL A 50 -19.23 -8.17 -11.82
N CYS A 51 -19.64 -6.92 -11.76
CA CYS A 51 -20.87 -6.50 -11.12
C CYS A 51 -22.07 -6.51 -12.07
N GLU A 52 -23.22 -6.09 -11.55
CA GLU A 52 -24.52 -6.14 -12.24
C GLU A 52 -24.54 -5.47 -13.62
N ASN A 53 -23.81 -4.37 -13.78
CA ASN A 53 -23.66 -3.63 -15.05
C ASN A 53 -22.67 -4.26 -16.05
N ASN A 54 -22.14 -5.44 -15.78
CA ASN A 54 -21.08 -6.14 -16.52
C ASN A 54 -19.72 -5.42 -16.51
N GLU A 55 -19.50 -4.51 -15.57
CA GLU A 55 -18.23 -3.82 -15.39
C GLU A 55 -17.41 -4.44 -14.26
N PRO A 56 -16.08 -4.35 -14.32
CA PRO A 56 -15.23 -4.74 -13.22
C PRO A 56 -15.54 -3.90 -11.97
N CYS A 57 -15.56 -4.55 -10.83
CA CYS A 57 -15.79 -3.91 -9.53
C CYS A 57 -14.95 -4.60 -8.46
N GLY A 58 -14.63 -3.88 -7.40
CA GLY A 58 -13.98 -4.44 -6.21
C GLY A 58 -15.03 -4.87 -5.18
N VAL A 59 -14.83 -6.03 -4.59
CA VAL A 59 -15.70 -6.55 -3.53
C VAL A 59 -14.85 -6.95 -2.34
N ALA A 60 -15.19 -6.46 -1.15
CA ALA A 60 -14.56 -6.92 0.06
C ALA A 60 -14.89 -8.40 0.31
N TYR A 61 -13.91 -9.17 0.77
CA TYR A 61 -14.11 -10.60 0.98
C TYR A 61 -15.27 -10.89 1.92
N GLN A 62 -15.44 -10.12 2.99
CA GLN A 62 -16.54 -10.27 3.94
C GLN A 62 -17.93 -10.12 3.30
N ASP A 63 -18.03 -9.30 2.24
CA ASP A 63 -19.30 -8.97 1.60
C ASP A 63 -19.62 -9.86 0.40
N LEU A 64 -18.66 -10.71 -0.01
CA LEU A 64 -18.75 -11.50 -1.24
C LEU A 64 -20.00 -12.40 -1.31
N VAL A 65 -20.29 -13.10 -0.20
CA VAL A 65 -21.43 -14.05 -0.16
C VAL A 65 -22.75 -13.31 -0.31
N ASP A 66 -22.90 -12.20 0.40
CA ASP A 66 -24.09 -11.36 0.35
C ASP A 66 -24.24 -10.69 -1.02
N ALA A 67 -23.14 -10.19 -1.60
CA ALA A 67 -23.14 -9.55 -2.90
C ALA A 67 -23.52 -10.54 -4.02
N LYS A 68 -23.07 -11.79 -3.93
CA LYS A 68 -23.50 -12.86 -4.84
C LYS A 68 -24.97 -13.20 -4.67
N ALA A 69 -25.43 -13.38 -3.43
CA ALA A 69 -26.83 -13.70 -3.13
C ALA A 69 -27.81 -12.61 -3.62
N LYS A 70 -27.40 -11.35 -3.57
CA LYS A 70 -28.16 -10.20 -4.08
C LYS A 70 -28.05 -9.99 -5.59
N GLY A 71 -27.22 -10.75 -6.29
CA GLY A 71 -26.97 -10.61 -7.73
C GLY A 71 -26.10 -9.38 -8.10
N VAL A 72 -25.53 -8.68 -7.12
CA VAL A 72 -24.62 -7.56 -7.33
C VAL A 72 -23.33 -8.04 -8.00
N VAL A 73 -22.81 -9.19 -7.58
CA VAL A 73 -21.66 -9.87 -8.20
C VAL A 73 -22.14 -11.00 -9.09
N LYS A 74 -21.80 -10.94 -10.37
CA LYS A 74 -22.12 -11.97 -11.35
C LYS A 74 -21.08 -13.07 -11.41
N THR A 75 -19.80 -12.68 -11.45
CA THR A 75 -18.68 -13.60 -11.52
C THR A 75 -17.42 -12.97 -10.93
N LEU A 76 -16.49 -13.81 -10.47
CA LEU A 76 -15.17 -13.38 -10.01
C LEU A 76 -14.13 -13.36 -11.14
N ILE A 77 -14.52 -13.65 -12.38
CA ILE A 77 -13.60 -13.71 -13.50
C ILE A 77 -13.93 -12.55 -14.46
N PRO A 78 -13.17 -11.44 -14.45
CA PRO A 78 -13.36 -10.36 -15.39
C PRO A 78 -12.97 -10.79 -16.82
N ALA A 79 -13.58 -10.17 -17.81
CA ALA A 79 -13.30 -10.46 -19.22
C ALA A 79 -11.87 -10.08 -19.63
N ALA A 80 -11.32 -9.00 -19.03
CA ALA A 80 -9.96 -8.56 -19.27
C ALA A 80 -8.99 -9.18 -18.25
N PRO A 81 -7.84 -9.73 -18.68
CA PRO A 81 -6.87 -10.34 -17.77
C PRO A 81 -6.12 -9.32 -16.91
N ASN A 82 -6.20 -8.05 -17.23
CA ASN A 82 -5.62 -6.97 -16.44
C ASN A 82 -6.45 -5.70 -16.56
N GLY A 83 -6.32 -4.82 -15.60
CA GLY A 83 -6.99 -3.53 -15.59
C GLY A 83 -6.82 -2.79 -14.29
N GLU A 84 -7.46 -1.63 -14.22
CA GLU A 84 -7.54 -0.83 -13.00
C GLU A 84 -8.90 -0.13 -12.91
N ILE A 85 -9.37 0.01 -11.69
CA ILE A 85 -10.57 0.80 -11.36
C ILE A 85 -10.28 1.66 -10.14
N GLN A 86 -10.99 2.78 -10.06
CA GLN A 86 -11.01 3.63 -8.88
C GLN A 86 -12.33 3.43 -8.14
N GLU A 87 -12.26 3.11 -6.86
CA GLU A 87 -13.41 2.99 -5.98
C GLU A 87 -13.21 3.91 -4.79
N GLU A 88 -14.06 4.93 -4.67
CA GLU A 88 -13.97 5.93 -3.60
C GLU A 88 -12.54 6.51 -3.47
N ASN A 89 -11.82 6.09 -2.41
CA ASN A 89 -10.46 6.53 -2.10
C ASN A 89 -9.39 5.49 -2.41
N ASN A 90 -9.75 4.38 -3.06
CA ASN A 90 -8.86 3.28 -3.36
C ASN A 90 -8.72 3.07 -4.86
N TRP A 91 -7.52 2.65 -5.28
CA TRP A 91 -7.25 2.14 -6.60
C TRP A 91 -7.10 0.63 -6.52
N LEU A 92 -7.86 -0.08 -7.35
CA LEU A 92 -7.70 -1.51 -7.56
C LEU A 92 -7.03 -1.74 -8.91
N LYS A 93 -5.92 -2.47 -8.91
CA LYS A 93 -5.27 -3.00 -10.11
C LYS A 93 -5.28 -4.50 -10.04
N TRP A 94 -5.58 -5.16 -11.16
CA TRP A 94 -5.51 -6.62 -11.22
C TRP A 94 -4.70 -7.10 -12.42
N ASN A 95 -4.14 -8.27 -12.24
CA ASN A 95 -3.48 -9.04 -13.29
C ASN A 95 -3.79 -10.52 -13.08
N ILE A 96 -4.22 -11.19 -14.15
CA ILE A 96 -4.57 -12.60 -14.12
C ILE A 96 -3.60 -13.33 -15.05
N ALA A 97 -2.81 -14.22 -14.49
CA ALA A 97 -1.87 -15.05 -15.23
C ALA A 97 -1.93 -16.49 -14.73
N ASN A 98 -2.08 -17.46 -15.65
CA ASN A 98 -2.12 -18.89 -15.33
C ASN A 98 -3.17 -19.26 -14.27
N GLY A 99 -4.34 -18.60 -14.28
CA GLY A 99 -5.40 -18.83 -13.29
C GLY A 99 -5.13 -18.21 -11.92
N ILE A 100 -4.03 -17.49 -11.74
CA ILE A 100 -3.71 -16.75 -10.51
C ILE A 100 -4.13 -15.30 -10.70
N PHE A 101 -4.93 -14.81 -9.77
CA PHE A 101 -5.36 -13.43 -9.67
C PHE A 101 -4.42 -12.69 -8.72
N GLU A 102 -3.75 -11.67 -9.21
CA GLU A 102 -3.03 -10.72 -8.37
C GLU A 102 -3.82 -9.42 -8.33
N VAL A 103 -4.32 -9.06 -7.16
CA VAL A 103 -5.09 -7.83 -6.96
C VAL A 103 -4.34 -6.92 -5.99
N LYS A 104 -4.07 -5.72 -6.44
CA LYS A 104 -3.39 -4.67 -5.72
C LYS A 104 -4.37 -3.57 -5.37
N THR A 105 -4.63 -3.40 -4.09
CA THR A 105 -5.42 -2.30 -3.55
C THR A 105 -4.48 -1.25 -2.99
N SER A 106 -4.61 -0.01 -3.42
CA SER A 106 -3.77 1.09 -2.91
C SER A 106 -4.60 2.31 -2.55
N SER A 107 -4.23 2.95 -1.46
CA SER A 107 -4.70 4.27 -1.05
C SER A 107 -3.49 5.18 -0.84
N TRP A 108 -3.72 6.40 -0.35
CA TRP A 108 -2.61 7.34 -0.08
C TRP A 108 -1.66 6.88 1.04
N HIS A 109 -2.05 5.95 1.91
CA HIS A 109 -1.26 5.54 3.08
C HIS A 109 -0.95 4.05 3.15
N PHE A 110 -1.62 3.21 2.37
CA PHE A 110 -1.33 1.78 2.36
C PHE A 110 -1.44 1.18 0.96
N GLN A 111 -0.80 0.05 0.78
CA GLN A 111 -0.93 -0.79 -0.40
C GLN A 111 -0.96 -2.24 0.04
N THR A 112 -2.01 -2.96 -0.35
CA THR A 112 -2.16 -4.39 -0.13
C THR A 112 -2.15 -5.10 -1.47
N THR A 113 -1.36 -6.14 -1.60
CA THR A 113 -1.35 -7.04 -2.77
C THR A 113 -1.75 -8.42 -2.30
N ILE A 114 -2.82 -8.97 -2.87
CA ILE A 114 -3.26 -10.35 -2.59
C ILE A 114 -3.10 -11.20 -3.86
N ARG A 115 -2.78 -12.48 -3.67
CA ARG A 115 -2.83 -13.47 -4.75
C ARG A 115 -3.76 -14.60 -4.35
N TYR A 116 -4.65 -14.95 -5.27
CA TYR A 116 -5.64 -16.01 -5.07
C TYR A 116 -5.95 -16.72 -6.37
N THR A 117 -6.54 -17.91 -6.27
CA THR A 117 -7.17 -18.64 -7.37
C THR A 117 -8.68 -18.65 -7.18
N VAL A 118 -9.42 -18.95 -8.23
CA VAL A 118 -10.87 -19.12 -8.14
C VAL A 118 -11.21 -20.57 -8.51
N GLU A 119 -11.81 -21.28 -7.56
CA GLU A 119 -12.27 -22.67 -7.74
C GLU A 119 -13.75 -22.75 -7.34
N ASN A 120 -14.59 -23.32 -8.20
CA ASN A 120 -16.04 -23.42 -7.96
C ASN A 120 -16.67 -22.07 -7.56
N GLU A 121 -16.26 -20.99 -8.22
CA GLU A 121 -16.69 -19.62 -7.94
C GLU A 121 -16.33 -19.08 -6.54
N MET A 122 -15.46 -19.75 -5.83
CA MET A 122 -14.92 -19.29 -4.54
C MET A 122 -13.45 -18.94 -4.66
N PRO A 123 -13.00 -17.83 -4.05
CA PRO A 123 -11.62 -17.46 -4.06
C PRO A 123 -10.84 -18.23 -3.01
N ILE A 124 -9.66 -18.73 -3.39
CA ILE A 124 -8.71 -19.41 -2.49
C ILE A 124 -7.47 -18.55 -2.38
N LEU A 125 -7.21 -18.00 -1.21
CA LEU A 125 -6.06 -17.14 -0.95
C LEU A 125 -4.77 -17.97 -0.97
N MET A 126 -3.75 -17.44 -1.62
CA MET A 126 -2.41 -18.04 -1.69
C MET A 126 -1.41 -17.31 -0.80
N ASP A 127 -1.37 -16.00 -0.94
CA ASP A 127 -0.51 -15.12 -0.18
C ASP A 127 -0.96 -13.66 -0.25
N TYR A 128 -0.42 -12.83 0.63
CA TYR A 128 -0.62 -11.39 0.59
C TYR A 128 0.63 -10.62 1.04
N GLN A 129 0.65 -9.33 0.73
CA GLN A 129 1.68 -8.39 1.16
C GLN A 129 1.02 -7.05 1.48
N ASP A 130 1.28 -6.55 2.67
CA ASP A 130 0.87 -5.21 3.09
C ASP A 130 2.08 -4.28 3.15
N VAL A 131 1.96 -3.10 2.55
CA VAL A 131 2.97 -2.04 2.58
C VAL A 131 2.35 -0.77 3.16
N ASP A 132 2.82 -0.37 4.34
CA ASP A 132 2.42 0.89 4.99
C ASP A 132 3.23 2.07 4.42
N VAL A 133 2.65 2.73 3.41
CA VAL A 133 3.28 3.88 2.74
C VAL A 133 3.31 5.12 3.64
N ALA A 134 2.41 5.20 4.64
CA ALA A 134 2.37 6.34 5.56
C ALA A 134 3.67 6.50 6.35
N ARG A 135 4.36 5.41 6.65
CA ARG A 135 5.68 5.47 7.32
C ARG A 135 6.69 6.29 6.55
N ALA A 136 6.77 6.11 5.23
CA ALA A 136 7.68 6.92 4.39
C ALA A 136 7.32 8.41 4.44
N PHE A 137 6.02 8.73 4.44
CA PHE A 137 5.54 10.10 4.53
C PHE A 137 5.90 10.75 5.87
N TYR A 138 5.70 10.08 6.99
CA TYR A 138 6.09 10.60 8.32
C TYR A 138 7.60 10.81 8.45
N PHE A 139 8.41 9.88 7.97
CA PHE A 139 9.86 10.04 7.94
C PHE A 139 10.30 11.18 7.01
N GLY A 140 9.60 11.38 5.88
CA GLY A 140 9.84 12.49 4.97
C GLY A 140 9.56 13.85 5.63
N ILE A 141 8.45 13.98 6.37
CA ILE A 141 8.12 15.18 7.15
C ILE A 141 9.21 15.45 8.21
N ALA A 142 9.62 14.43 8.97
CA ALA A 142 10.67 14.57 9.97
C ALA A 142 11.98 15.04 9.35
N ALA A 143 12.38 14.48 8.21
CA ALA A 143 13.57 14.90 7.47
C ALA A 143 13.47 16.37 7.02
N GLY A 144 12.30 16.79 6.53
CA GLY A 144 12.02 18.19 6.15
C GLY A 144 12.16 19.16 7.33
N LEU A 145 11.57 18.82 8.48
CA LEU A 145 11.64 19.63 9.70
C LEU A 145 13.09 19.77 10.19
N PHE A 146 13.85 18.68 10.23
CA PHE A 146 15.26 18.72 10.61
C PHE A 146 16.09 19.56 9.65
N SER A 147 15.79 19.50 8.34
CA SER A 147 16.42 20.35 7.34
C SER A 147 16.19 21.84 7.59
N LEU A 148 14.91 22.23 7.83
CA LEU A 148 14.55 23.62 8.12
C LEU A 148 15.23 24.13 9.40
N LEU A 149 15.25 23.33 10.46
CA LEU A 149 15.95 23.68 11.70
C LEU A 149 17.46 23.85 11.46
N GLY A 150 18.08 22.99 10.69
CA GLY A 150 19.50 23.10 10.34
C GLY A 150 19.82 24.37 9.56
N ILE A 151 18.97 24.74 8.58
CA ILE A 151 19.09 25.99 7.80
C ILE A 151 18.90 27.21 8.71
N TYR A 152 17.88 27.19 9.56
CA TYR A 152 17.61 28.29 10.49
C TYR A 152 18.79 28.55 11.43
N LEU A 153 19.34 27.50 12.05
CA LEU A 153 20.50 27.61 12.92
C LEU A 153 21.75 28.12 12.18
N ARG A 154 21.91 27.74 10.91
CA ARG A 154 23.00 28.23 10.07
C ARG A 154 22.85 29.73 9.74
N ARG A 155 21.62 30.20 9.49
CA ARG A 155 21.34 31.63 9.23
C ARG A 155 21.61 32.51 10.46
N LEU A 156 21.28 32.02 11.66
CA LEU A 156 21.58 32.74 12.90
C LEU A 156 23.09 32.87 13.19
N ARG A 157 23.91 32.17 12.44
CA ARG A 157 25.37 32.17 12.56
C ARG A 157 26.04 33.30 11.72
N ASN A 158 25.41 33.70 10.62
CA ASN A 158 25.87 34.78 9.74
C ASN A 158 25.25 36.11 10.15
#